data_5282284f624e86d99500a2096479cc1e
#
_entry.id   5282284f624e86d99500a2096479cc1e
#
_cell.length_a   1.000
_cell.length_b   1.000
_cell.length_c   1.000
_cell.angle_alpha   90.00
_cell.angle_beta   90.00
_cell.angle_gamma   90.00
#
_symmetry.space_group_name_H-M   'P 1'
#
loop_
_entity.id
_entity.type
_entity.pdbx_description
1 polymer ?
#
loop_
_entity_poly.entity_id
_entity_poly.type
_entity_poly.pdbx_seq_one_letter_code
_entity_poly.pdbx_strand_id
1 'polypeptide(L)'
;MTARLFSRHYIMTLIINLLLFITFYLLNASLPLLAAKQFPVSASALGWIVTSFILATVCSRPLIGHWLDRYDLKRVLMISASLFTVMSICYMLVLPLESFFYLIIIRIIHGFSFGMLSSSISLAVTTLIPKTRQGEGMGYFVLSMNLASVLGPVIGLAFIQEKAFVLYFVTVAALAVIALLLMMRLPLTSQHIPSTSAFRLSQSLFLSRPLLLVATLLAGVAISSTSAFISLYTDSIGHIAYASYFYALVALGMVGIRPIAGKLFDQRGAAFVLLPSYTLYLIGFVILGIYPSFAGLLTAAIIIGIGSASIFPGLQTVLLNFAPPAQKGKAISTFFLAYDTGFGIGALILATVASGIGYSNMFLSCSLIVLVSGLLYFTFTKRQAASSETEELAS
;
A
#
# COMPACT_ATOMS: atom_id res chain seq x y z
N MET A 1 8.69 30.86 -10.27
CA MET A 1 7.26 30.42 -10.25
C MET A 1 7.20 29.02 -9.66
N THR A 2 6.54 28.85 -8.50
CA THR A 2 6.37 27.51 -7.90
C THR A 2 5.46 26.67 -8.80
N ALA A 3 5.95 25.54 -9.28
CA ALA A 3 5.18 24.64 -10.14
C ALA A 3 3.90 24.18 -9.42
N ARG A 4 2.74 24.32 -10.06
CA ARG A 4 1.43 23.93 -9.48
C ARG A 4 1.35 22.42 -9.33
N LEU A 5 1.28 21.91 -8.09
CA LEU A 5 1.07 20.48 -7.81
C LEU A 5 -0.39 20.07 -8.10
N PHE A 6 -1.35 20.84 -7.61
CA PHE A 6 -2.78 20.51 -7.72
C PHE A 6 -3.34 20.86 -9.10
N SER A 7 -2.81 20.19 -10.13
CA SER A 7 -3.43 20.21 -11.46
C SER A 7 -4.72 19.39 -11.46
N ARG A 8 -5.65 19.68 -12.40
CA ARG A 8 -6.88 18.90 -12.57
C ARG A 8 -6.60 17.39 -12.72
N HIS A 9 -5.58 17.02 -13.48
CA HIS A 9 -5.24 15.63 -13.76
C HIS A 9 -4.63 14.95 -12.53
N TYR A 10 -3.81 15.67 -11.76
CA TYR A 10 -3.27 15.14 -10.50
C TYR A 10 -4.39 14.90 -9.47
N ILE A 11 -5.31 15.86 -9.26
CA ILE A 11 -6.47 15.68 -8.36
C ILE A 11 -7.32 14.49 -8.83
N MET A 12 -7.56 14.38 -10.12
CA MET A 12 -8.30 13.27 -10.72
C MET A 12 -7.63 11.93 -10.41
N THR A 13 -6.29 11.86 -10.47
CA THR A 13 -5.52 10.66 -10.12
C THR A 13 -5.63 10.31 -8.64
N LEU A 14 -5.67 11.31 -7.74
CA LEU A 14 -5.92 11.08 -6.30
C LEU A 14 -7.31 10.48 -6.06
N ILE A 15 -8.34 10.99 -6.75
CA ILE A 15 -9.71 10.48 -6.66
C ILE A 15 -9.78 9.04 -7.20
N ILE A 16 -9.18 8.76 -8.34
CA ILE A 16 -9.11 7.42 -8.92
C ILE A 16 -8.46 6.45 -7.92
N ASN A 17 -7.32 6.83 -7.34
CA ASN A 17 -6.61 6.02 -6.37
C ASN A 17 -7.44 5.78 -5.10
N LEU A 18 -8.14 6.82 -4.62
CA LEU A 18 -9.08 6.71 -3.51
C LEU A 18 -10.19 5.68 -3.79
N LEU A 19 -10.85 5.76 -4.94
CA LEU A 19 -11.92 4.84 -5.35
C LEU A 19 -11.42 3.40 -5.49
N LEU A 20 -10.25 3.21 -6.10
CA LEU A 20 -9.60 1.91 -6.24
C LEU A 20 -9.34 1.27 -4.86
N PHE A 21 -8.76 2.03 -3.93
CA PHE A 21 -8.44 1.53 -2.61
C PHE A 21 -9.65 1.42 -1.68
N ILE A 22 -10.69 2.26 -1.84
CA ILE A 22 -11.98 2.02 -1.14
C ILE A 22 -12.54 0.67 -1.56
N THR A 23 -12.59 0.35 -2.85
CA THR A 23 -13.05 -0.95 -3.35
C THR A 23 -12.23 -2.10 -2.75
N PHE A 24 -10.90 -1.96 -2.70
CA PHE A 24 -10.00 -2.93 -2.10
C PHE A 24 -10.29 -3.16 -0.61
N TYR A 25 -10.30 -2.10 0.21
CA TYR A 25 -10.48 -2.21 1.65
C TYR A 25 -11.90 -2.63 2.03
N LEU A 26 -12.92 -2.16 1.28
CA LEU A 26 -14.30 -2.57 1.45
C LEU A 26 -14.44 -4.09 1.31
N LEU A 27 -13.96 -4.64 0.19
CA LEU A 27 -14.02 -6.09 -0.06
C LEU A 27 -13.18 -6.89 0.92
N ASN A 28 -11.96 -6.46 1.24
CA ASN A 28 -11.09 -7.21 2.15
C ASN A 28 -11.60 -7.28 3.59
N ALA A 29 -12.23 -6.20 4.08
CA ALA A 29 -12.71 -6.16 5.45
C ALA A 29 -14.06 -6.84 5.64
N SER A 30 -14.96 -6.74 4.66
CA SER A 30 -16.36 -7.10 4.86
C SER A 30 -16.85 -8.30 4.05
N LEU A 31 -16.21 -8.63 2.92
CA LEU A 31 -16.60 -9.77 2.09
C LEU A 31 -16.50 -11.14 2.80
N PRO A 32 -15.50 -11.42 3.67
CA PRO A 32 -15.49 -12.64 4.46
C PRO A 32 -16.70 -12.76 5.40
N LEU A 33 -17.13 -11.64 6.00
CA LEU A 33 -18.32 -11.62 6.86
C LEU A 33 -19.62 -11.85 6.05
N LEU A 34 -19.71 -11.26 4.85
CA LEU A 34 -20.82 -11.51 3.94
C LEU A 34 -20.85 -12.99 3.55
N ALA A 35 -19.71 -13.55 3.16
CA ALA A 35 -19.59 -14.94 2.76
C ALA A 35 -19.94 -15.91 3.89
N ALA A 36 -19.56 -15.62 5.12
CA ALA A 36 -19.93 -16.41 6.30
C ALA A 36 -21.45 -16.45 6.54
N LYS A 37 -22.19 -15.42 6.12
CA LYS A 37 -23.66 -15.37 6.22
C LYS A 37 -24.36 -16.05 5.06
N GLN A 38 -23.71 -16.17 3.90
CA GLN A 38 -24.33 -16.66 2.65
C GLN A 38 -23.94 -18.09 2.31
N PHE A 39 -22.77 -18.55 2.76
CA PHE A 39 -22.24 -19.85 2.37
C PHE A 39 -21.97 -20.72 3.60
N PRO A 40 -22.37 -22.01 3.59
CA PRO A 40 -22.06 -22.96 4.66
C PRO A 40 -20.61 -23.46 4.54
N VAL A 41 -19.64 -22.59 4.76
CA VAL A 41 -18.20 -22.88 4.62
C VAL A 41 -17.46 -22.75 5.93
N SER A 42 -16.33 -23.44 6.07
CA SER A 42 -15.48 -23.38 7.27
C SER A 42 -14.78 -22.02 7.41
N ALA A 43 -14.36 -21.66 8.63
CA ALA A 43 -13.61 -20.45 8.90
C ALA A 43 -12.29 -20.39 8.09
N SER A 44 -11.63 -21.54 7.88
CA SER A 44 -10.43 -21.63 7.03
C SER A 44 -10.72 -21.32 5.57
N ALA A 45 -11.88 -21.72 5.05
CA ALA A 45 -12.30 -21.39 3.68
C ALA A 45 -12.52 -19.88 3.52
N LEU A 46 -13.09 -19.20 4.53
CA LEU A 46 -13.27 -17.74 4.51
C LEU A 46 -11.94 -16.99 4.43
N GLY A 47 -10.87 -17.51 5.03
CA GLY A 47 -9.52 -16.95 4.91
C GLY A 47 -9.02 -16.90 3.46
N TRP A 48 -9.40 -17.87 2.62
CA TRP A 48 -9.02 -17.87 1.21
C TRP A 48 -9.58 -16.69 0.42
N ILE A 49 -10.66 -16.06 0.86
CA ILE A 49 -11.23 -14.87 0.20
C ILE A 49 -10.19 -13.72 0.17
N VAL A 50 -9.45 -13.51 1.26
CA VAL A 50 -8.42 -12.46 1.36
C VAL A 50 -7.11 -12.96 0.78
N THR A 51 -6.69 -14.17 1.16
CA THR A 51 -5.38 -14.73 0.79
C THR A 51 -5.25 -14.90 -0.72
N SER A 52 -6.27 -15.43 -1.41
CA SER A 52 -6.22 -15.62 -2.87
C SER A 52 -6.05 -14.30 -3.63
N PHE A 53 -6.70 -13.24 -3.16
CA PHE A 53 -6.56 -11.90 -3.73
C PHE A 53 -5.13 -11.37 -3.56
N ILE A 54 -4.57 -11.45 -2.34
CA ILE A 54 -3.23 -10.96 -2.04
C ILE A 54 -2.18 -11.73 -2.83
N LEU A 55 -2.26 -13.07 -2.86
CA LEU A 55 -1.36 -13.91 -3.64
C LEU A 55 -1.39 -13.56 -5.13
N ALA A 56 -2.59 -13.42 -5.70
CA ALA A 56 -2.74 -13.03 -7.10
C ALA A 56 -2.17 -11.62 -7.37
N THR A 57 -2.36 -10.68 -6.44
CA THR A 57 -1.77 -9.34 -6.50
C THR A 57 -0.24 -9.42 -6.54
N VAL A 58 0.38 -10.16 -5.63
CA VAL A 58 1.85 -10.36 -5.57
C VAL A 58 2.36 -11.01 -6.86
N CYS A 59 1.68 -12.05 -7.35
CA CYS A 59 2.05 -12.73 -8.60
C CYS A 59 1.97 -11.82 -9.83
N SER A 60 1.09 -10.82 -9.84
CA SER A 60 0.98 -9.87 -10.95
C SER A 60 2.15 -8.88 -11.04
N ARG A 61 2.88 -8.62 -9.92
CA ARG A 61 3.90 -7.57 -9.84
C ARG A 61 5.05 -7.71 -10.86
N PRO A 62 5.69 -8.88 -11.03
CA PRO A 62 6.76 -9.02 -12.02
C PRO A 62 6.27 -8.81 -13.46
N LEU A 63 5.07 -9.29 -13.76
CA LEU A 63 4.49 -9.17 -15.10
C LEU A 63 4.17 -7.72 -15.45
N ILE A 64 3.52 -7.00 -14.53
CA ILE A 64 3.16 -5.60 -14.76
C ILE A 64 4.40 -4.70 -14.86
N GLY A 65 5.46 -4.98 -14.09
CA GLY A 65 6.73 -4.27 -14.19
C GLY A 65 7.32 -4.35 -15.60
N HIS A 66 7.32 -5.56 -16.17
CA HIS A 66 7.75 -5.76 -17.55
C HIS A 66 6.85 -5.06 -18.57
N TRP A 67 5.53 -5.09 -18.37
CA TRP A 67 4.58 -4.46 -19.30
C TRP A 67 4.64 -2.94 -19.25
N LEU A 68 4.83 -2.32 -18.09
CA LEU A 68 4.96 -0.87 -17.93
C LEU A 68 6.22 -0.29 -18.59
N ASP A 69 7.28 -1.10 -18.70
CA ASP A 69 8.50 -0.69 -19.41
C ASP A 69 8.44 -0.96 -20.93
N ARG A 70 7.51 -1.84 -21.37
CA ARG A 70 7.43 -2.29 -22.78
C ARG A 70 6.30 -1.65 -23.56
N TYR A 71 5.17 -1.42 -22.89
CA TYR A 71 3.96 -0.92 -23.53
C TYR A 71 3.63 0.50 -23.06
N ASP A 72 2.80 1.17 -23.85
CA ASP A 72 2.25 2.47 -23.51
C ASP A 72 1.53 2.44 -22.15
N LEU A 73 1.92 3.34 -21.23
CA LEU A 73 1.37 3.43 -19.87
C LEU A 73 -0.16 3.56 -19.89
N LYS A 74 -0.70 4.39 -20.81
CA LYS A 74 -2.16 4.57 -20.92
C LYS A 74 -2.84 3.27 -21.32
N ARG A 75 -2.26 2.51 -22.27
CA ARG A 75 -2.81 1.23 -22.71
C ARG A 75 -2.81 0.22 -21.57
N VAL A 76 -1.69 0.07 -20.87
CA VAL A 76 -1.57 -0.86 -19.73
C VAL A 76 -2.54 -0.47 -18.62
N LEU A 77 -2.64 0.82 -18.28
CA LEU A 77 -3.58 1.34 -17.30
C LEU A 77 -5.03 1.00 -17.66
N MET A 78 -5.41 1.22 -18.93
CA MET A 78 -6.78 0.95 -19.39
C MET A 78 -7.14 -0.54 -19.38
N ILE A 79 -6.23 -1.43 -19.81
CA ILE A 79 -6.43 -2.87 -19.74
C ILE A 79 -6.63 -3.32 -18.30
N SER A 80 -5.75 -2.87 -17.40
CA SER A 80 -5.81 -3.20 -15.97
C SER A 80 -7.10 -2.70 -15.33
N ALA A 81 -7.51 -1.46 -15.64
CA ALA A 81 -8.73 -0.85 -15.13
C ALA A 81 -9.99 -1.53 -15.66
N SER A 82 -10.02 -1.89 -16.94
CA SER A 82 -11.13 -2.62 -17.53
C SER A 82 -11.30 -3.99 -16.89
N LEU A 83 -10.21 -4.75 -16.73
CA LEU A 83 -10.26 -6.05 -16.07
C LEU A 83 -10.72 -5.94 -14.62
N PHE A 84 -10.20 -4.96 -13.86
CA PHE A 84 -10.62 -4.67 -12.49
C PHE A 84 -12.13 -4.35 -12.42
N THR A 85 -12.61 -3.51 -13.35
CA THR A 85 -14.03 -3.11 -13.39
C THR A 85 -14.93 -4.28 -13.76
N VAL A 86 -14.55 -5.10 -14.75
CA VAL A 86 -15.31 -6.30 -15.13
C VAL A 86 -15.42 -7.25 -13.92
N MET A 87 -14.33 -7.52 -13.21
CA MET A 87 -14.36 -8.37 -12.03
C MET A 87 -15.20 -7.75 -10.89
N SER A 88 -15.17 -6.42 -10.74
CA SER A 88 -16.03 -5.71 -9.77
C SER A 88 -17.53 -5.87 -10.10
N ILE A 89 -17.89 -5.88 -11.38
CA ILE A 89 -19.26 -6.15 -11.83
C ILE A 89 -19.62 -7.62 -11.63
N CYS A 90 -18.69 -8.55 -11.89
CA CYS A 90 -18.93 -9.99 -11.73
C CYS A 90 -19.29 -10.41 -10.28
N TYR A 91 -18.92 -9.61 -9.27
CA TYR A 91 -19.37 -9.85 -7.90
C TYR A 91 -20.91 -9.82 -7.76
N MET A 92 -21.64 -9.13 -8.63
CA MET A 92 -23.11 -9.12 -8.62
C MET A 92 -23.71 -10.52 -8.86
N LEU A 93 -22.94 -11.41 -9.50
CA LEU A 93 -23.37 -12.80 -9.75
C LEU A 93 -23.09 -13.75 -8.57
N VAL A 94 -22.40 -13.29 -7.53
CA VAL A 94 -22.07 -14.13 -6.35
C VAL A 94 -23.32 -14.61 -5.63
N LEU A 95 -24.30 -13.71 -5.44
CA LEU A 95 -25.56 -14.06 -4.77
C LEU A 95 -26.44 -14.99 -5.62
N PRO A 96 -26.70 -14.71 -6.92
CA PRO A 96 -27.52 -15.58 -7.76
C PRO A 96 -26.94 -16.96 -8.01
N LEU A 97 -25.61 -17.08 -8.08
CA LEU A 97 -24.94 -18.35 -8.35
C LEU A 97 -24.74 -19.21 -7.10
N GLU A 98 -24.85 -18.62 -5.91
CA GLU A 98 -24.67 -19.28 -4.60
C GLU A 98 -23.39 -20.14 -4.51
N SER A 99 -22.33 -19.76 -5.26
CA SER A 99 -21.10 -20.54 -5.40
C SER A 99 -19.92 -19.86 -4.73
N PHE A 100 -19.43 -20.49 -3.66
CA PHE A 100 -18.19 -20.04 -3.00
C PHE A 100 -16.96 -20.18 -3.91
N PHE A 101 -16.93 -21.24 -4.75
CA PHE A 101 -15.83 -21.44 -5.71
C PHE A 101 -15.78 -20.32 -6.75
N TYR A 102 -16.93 -19.87 -7.25
CA TYR A 102 -17.03 -18.71 -8.13
C TYR A 102 -16.46 -17.44 -7.46
N LEU A 103 -16.79 -17.23 -6.18
CA LEU A 103 -16.26 -16.10 -5.41
C LEU A 103 -14.73 -16.13 -5.35
N ILE A 104 -14.11 -17.29 -5.12
CA ILE A 104 -12.64 -17.43 -5.09
C ILE A 104 -12.01 -17.14 -6.46
N ILE A 105 -12.60 -17.63 -7.55
CA ILE A 105 -12.11 -17.34 -8.92
C ILE A 105 -12.12 -15.82 -9.18
N ILE A 106 -13.23 -15.14 -8.86
CA ILE A 106 -13.29 -13.68 -9.01
C ILE A 106 -12.20 -13.01 -8.16
N ARG A 107 -12.00 -13.45 -6.92
CA ARG A 107 -10.98 -12.88 -6.02
C ARG A 107 -9.57 -12.99 -6.62
N ILE A 108 -9.23 -14.14 -7.23
CA ILE A 108 -7.93 -14.33 -7.89
C ILE A 108 -7.78 -13.35 -9.05
N ILE A 109 -8.73 -13.31 -9.98
CA ILE A 109 -8.62 -12.45 -11.17
C ILE A 109 -8.67 -10.97 -10.78
N HIS A 110 -9.52 -10.61 -9.81
CA HIS A 110 -9.62 -9.25 -9.29
C HIS A 110 -8.35 -8.81 -8.58
N GLY A 111 -7.73 -9.68 -7.77
CA GLY A 111 -6.44 -9.42 -7.12
C GLY A 111 -5.31 -9.23 -8.13
N PHE A 112 -5.27 -10.07 -9.17
CA PHE A 112 -4.32 -9.92 -10.26
C PHE A 112 -4.48 -8.56 -10.97
N SER A 113 -5.71 -8.19 -11.32
CA SER A 113 -6.02 -6.89 -11.95
C SER A 113 -5.73 -5.70 -11.03
N PHE A 114 -5.96 -5.83 -9.72
CA PHE A 114 -5.62 -4.81 -8.72
C PHE A 114 -4.11 -4.57 -8.67
N GLY A 115 -3.30 -5.63 -8.66
CA GLY A 115 -1.85 -5.52 -8.68
C GLY A 115 -1.34 -4.79 -9.92
N MET A 116 -1.90 -5.10 -11.08
CA MET A 116 -1.60 -4.41 -12.34
C MET A 116 -2.01 -2.93 -12.26
N LEU A 117 -3.23 -2.65 -11.82
CA LEU A 117 -3.81 -1.31 -11.81
C LEU A 117 -3.12 -0.40 -10.80
N SER A 118 -2.86 -0.89 -9.57
CA SER A 118 -2.18 -0.11 -8.53
C SER A 118 -0.74 0.27 -8.89
N SER A 119 0.01 -0.61 -9.57
CA SER A 119 1.33 -0.26 -10.12
C SER A 119 1.22 0.79 -11.23
N SER A 120 0.26 0.60 -12.14
CA SER A 120 0.08 1.50 -13.31
C SER A 120 -0.32 2.91 -12.88
N ILE A 121 -1.28 3.05 -11.94
CA ILE A 121 -1.71 4.36 -11.44
C ILE A 121 -0.61 5.04 -10.62
N SER A 122 0.17 4.26 -9.86
CA SER A 122 1.30 4.77 -9.10
C SER A 122 2.43 5.26 -10.02
N LEU A 123 2.68 4.61 -11.16
CA LEU A 123 3.59 5.14 -12.17
C LEU A 123 3.00 6.38 -12.85
N ALA A 124 1.72 6.35 -13.21
CA ALA A 124 1.04 7.47 -13.86
C ALA A 124 1.10 8.75 -13.02
N VAL A 125 0.88 8.67 -11.71
CA VAL A 125 0.93 9.86 -10.84
C VAL A 125 2.31 10.51 -10.83
N THR A 126 3.40 9.74 -10.92
CA THR A 126 4.77 10.30 -10.95
C THR A 126 5.03 11.15 -12.18
N THR A 127 4.32 10.91 -13.29
CA THR A 127 4.43 11.73 -14.51
C THR A 127 3.67 13.05 -14.41
N LEU A 128 2.71 13.16 -13.49
CA LEU A 128 1.87 14.34 -13.28
C LEU A 128 2.41 15.26 -12.18
N ILE A 129 3.32 14.77 -11.34
CA ILE A 129 3.94 15.51 -10.25
C ILE A 129 5.16 16.28 -10.78
N PRO A 130 5.29 17.60 -10.52
CA PRO A 130 6.49 18.35 -10.82
C PRO A 130 7.72 17.75 -10.14
N LYS A 131 8.86 17.70 -10.83
CA LYS A 131 10.11 17.12 -10.29
C LYS A 131 10.56 17.75 -8.96
N THR A 132 10.27 19.04 -8.75
CA THR A 132 10.60 19.80 -7.52
C THR A 132 9.65 19.55 -6.36
N ARG A 133 8.56 18.78 -6.54
CA ARG A 133 7.51 18.51 -5.53
C ARG A 133 7.14 17.02 -5.46
N GLN A 134 8.08 16.13 -5.76
CA GLN A 134 7.83 14.70 -5.81
C GLN A 134 7.45 14.11 -4.43
N GLY A 135 8.15 14.51 -3.38
CA GLY A 135 7.85 14.06 -2.02
C GLY A 135 6.47 14.50 -1.55
N GLU A 136 6.12 15.77 -1.79
CA GLU A 136 4.81 16.30 -1.46
C GLU A 136 3.71 15.60 -2.26
N GLY A 137 3.88 15.46 -3.58
CA GLY A 137 2.89 14.82 -4.45
C GLY A 137 2.69 13.34 -4.13
N MET A 138 3.75 12.57 -3.95
CA MET A 138 3.64 11.17 -3.53
C MET A 138 3.02 11.04 -2.13
N GLY A 139 3.30 12.00 -1.24
CA GLY A 139 2.66 12.08 0.06
C GLY A 139 1.14 12.14 -0.02
N TYR A 140 0.57 13.05 -0.81
CA TYR A 140 -0.90 13.16 -1.01
C TYR A 140 -1.47 11.94 -1.74
N PHE A 141 -0.73 11.34 -2.66
CA PHE A 141 -1.15 10.11 -3.33
C PHE A 141 -1.34 8.97 -2.33
N VAL A 142 -0.38 8.76 -1.42
CA VAL A 142 -0.51 7.74 -0.37
C VAL A 142 -1.57 8.13 0.68
N LEU A 143 -1.78 9.43 0.94
CA LEU A 143 -2.86 9.88 1.81
C LEU A 143 -4.23 9.42 1.29
N SER A 144 -4.47 9.43 -0.03
CA SER A 144 -5.72 8.92 -0.59
C SER A 144 -5.92 7.42 -0.31
N MET A 145 -4.84 6.62 -0.29
CA MET A 145 -4.89 5.20 0.11
C MET A 145 -5.24 5.05 1.60
N ASN A 146 -4.63 5.88 2.46
CA ASN A 146 -4.91 5.85 3.90
C ASN A 146 -6.35 6.24 4.22
N LEU A 147 -6.91 7.25 3.54
CA LEU A 147 -8.33 7.59 3.67
C LEU A 147 -9.24 6.44 3.25
N ALA A 148 -8.88 5.73 2.18
CA ALA A 148 -9.61 4.57 1.71
C ALA A 148 -9.60 3.42 2.73
N SER A 149 -8.51 3.24 3.49
CA SER A 149 -8.40 2.19 4.51
C SER A 149 -9.38 2.39 5.69
N VAL A 150 -9.84 3.61 5.90
CA VAL A 150 -10.89 3.94 6.88
C VAL A 150 -12.28 3.86 6.24
N LEU A 151 -12.47 4.49 5.09
CA LEU A 151 -13.78 4.57 4.42
C LEU A 151 -14.27 3.21 3.92
N GLY A 152 -13.37 2.38 3.38
CA GLY A 152 -13.73 1.08 2.82
C GLY A 152 -14.45 0.16 3.81
N PRO A 153 -13.82 -0.18 4.96
CA PRO A 153 -14.47 -1.00 6.00
C PRO A 153 -15.76 -0.39 6.53
N VAL A 154 -15.81 0.92 6.76
CA VAL A 154 -17.02 1.60 7.26
C VAL A 154 -18.19 1.41 6.30
N ILE A 155 -17.98 1.67 5.00
CA ILE A 155 -19.01 1.49 3.97
C ILE A 155 -19.42 0.01 3.88
N GLY A 156 -18.44 -0.91 3.82
CA GLY A 156 -18.72 -2.33 3.67
C GLY A 156 -19.50 -2.93 4.84
N LEU A 157 -19.11 -2.60 6.07
CA LEU A 157 -19.77 -3.10 7.27
C LEU A 157 -21.19 -2.53 7.42
N ALA A 158 -21.42 -1.26 7.06
CA ALA A 158 -22.76 -0.67 7.08
C ALA A 158 -23.74 -1.45 6.20
N PHE A 159 -23.36 -1.81 4.97
CA PHE A 159 -24.20 -2.63 4.10
C PHE A 159 -24.48 -4.03 4.66
N ILE A 160 -23.50 -4.62 5.36
CA ILE A 160 -23.70 -5.95 5.97
C ILE A 160 -24.64 -5.89 7.17
N GLN A 161 -24.57 -4.84 7.97
CA GLN A 161 -25.47 -4.61 9.11
C GLN A 161 -26.92 -4.46 8.64
N GLU A 162 -27.13 -3.68 7.60
CA GLU A 162 -28.46 -3.45 6.98
C GLU A 162 -28.92 -4.61 6.08
N LYS A 163 -28.14 -5.69 5.95
CA LYS A 163 -28.40 -6.81 5.04
C LYS A 163 -28.60 -6.41 3.58
N ALA A 164 -28.04 -5.26 3.18
CA ALA A 164 -28.18 -4.68 1.84
C ALA A 164 -27.13 -5.26 0.86
N PHE A 165 -27.08 -6.58 0.70
CA PHE A 165 -26.01 -7.27 -0.03
C PHE A 165 -25.98 -6.95 -1.53
N VAL A 166 -27.14 -6.71 -2.15
CA VAL A 166 -27.21 -6.26 -3.55
C VAL A 166 -26.57 -4.87 -3.68
N LEU A 167 -26.93 -3.94 -2.79
CA LEU A 167 -26.40 -2.58 -2.81
C LEU A 167 -24.88 -2.56 -2.51
N TYR A 168 -24.40 -3.49 -1.70
CA TYR A 168 -22.96 -3.71 -1.46
C TYR A 168 -22.21 -3.96 -2.77
N PHE A 169 -22.66 -4.94 -3.59
CA PHE A 169 -21.99 -5.26 -4.86
C PHE A 169 -22.23 -4.19 -5.94
N VAL A 170 -23.39 -3.55 -5.95
CA VAL A 170 -23.64 -2.38 -6.82
C VAL A 170 -22.67 -1.24 -6.50
N THR A 171 -22.40 -0.99 -5.22
CA THR A 171 -21.43 0.04 -4.80
C THR A 171 -20.02 -0.31 -5.27
N VAL A 172 -19.58 -1.57 -5.10
CA VAL A 172 -18.28 -2.06 -5.58
C VAL A 172 -18.15 -1.83 -7.10
N ALA A 173 -19.18 -2.21 -7.87
CA ALA A 173 -19.19 -2.02 -9.32
C ALA A 173 -19.19 -0.53 -9.70
N ALA A 174 -20.00 0.29 -9.04
CA ALA A 174 -20.10 1.73 -9.31
C ALA A 174 -18.77 2.46 -9.05
N LEU A 175 -18.09 2.18 -7.94
CA LEU A 175 -16.77 2.76 -7.62
C LEU A 175 -15.75 2.42 -8.72
N ALA A 176 -15.72 1.16 -9.18
CA ALA A 176 -14.81 0.73 -10.23
C ALA A 176 -15.14 1.36 -11.59
N VAL A 177 -16.42 1.46 -11.97
CA VAL A 177 -16.87 2.12 -13.21
C VAL A 177 -16.52 3.61 -13.18
N ILE A 178 -16.80 4.32 -12.09
CA ILE A 178 -16.45 5.75 -11.95
C ILE A 178 -14.93 5.94 -12.08
N ALA A 179 -14.14 5.09 -11.42
CA ALA A 179 -12.69 5.12 -11.54
C ALA A 179 -12.23 4.90 -13.00
N LEU A 180 -12.80 3.94 -13.71
CA LEU A 180 -12.49 3.67 -15.13
C LEU A 180 -12.83 4.88 -16.01
N LEU A 181 -14.01 5.47 -15.84
CA LEU A 181 -14.43 6.66 -16.61
C LEU A 181 -13.51 7.87 -16.38
N LEU A 182 -13.05 8.07 -15.14
CA LEU A 182 -12.06 9.09 -14.83
C LEU A 182 -10.69 8.78 -15.46
N MET A 183 -10.25 7.52 -15.45
CA MET A 183 -8.98 7.09 -16.07
C MET A 183 -8.97 7.32 -17.58
N MET A 184 -10.09 7.14 -18.27
CA MET A 184 -10.22 7.43 -19.70
C MET A 184 -9.86 8.87 -20.03
N ARG A 185 -10.14 9.82 -19.12
CA ARG A 185 -9.90 11.26 -19.29
C ARG A 185 -8.49 11.72 -18.90
N LEU A 186 -7.62 10.82 -18.38
CA LEU A 186 -6.24 11.18 -18.04
C LEU A 186 -5.40 11.36 -19.32
N PRO A 187 -4.77 12.52 -19.54
CA PRO A 187 -3.89 12.74 -20.68
C PRO A 187 -2.49 12.18 -20.39
N LEU A 188 -2.38 10.86 -20.37
CA LEU A 188 -1.08 10.20 -20.22
C LEU A 188 -0.44 10.12 -21.60
N THR A 189 0.60 10.90 -21.81
CA THR A 189 1.45 10.82 -23.00
C THR A 189 2.47 9.71 -22.81
N SER A 190 2.56 8.83 -23.78
CA SER A 190 3.53 7.75 -23.77
C SER A 190 4.94 8.30 -24.02
N GLN A 191 5.82 8.09 -23.06
CA GLN A 191 7.27 8.05 -23.36
C GLN A 191 7.64 6.57 -23.57
N HIS A 192 7.16 6.02 -24.70
CA HIS A 192 7.43 4.64 -25.03
C HIS A 192 8.86 4.51 -25.54
N ILE A 193 9.73 3.87 -24.77
CA ILE A 193 11.03 3.38 -25.23
C ILE A 193 10.82 1.89 -25.53
N PRO A 194 10.77 1.47 -26.81
CA PRO A 194 10.51 0.07 -27.13
C PRO A 194 11.62 -0.82 -26.57
N SER A 195 11.28 -1.69 -25.63
CA SER A 195 12.15 -2.78 -25.20
C SER A 195 11.76 -4.05 -25.96
N THR A 196 12.72 -4.64 -26.69
CA THR A 196 12.51 -5.87 -27.49
C THR A 196 12.72 -7.16 -26.68
N SER A 197 13.06 -7.08 -25.41
CA SER A 197 13.37 -8.24 -24.58
C SER A 197 12.13 -9.09 -24.29
N ALA A 198 12.24 -10.43 -24.46
CA ALA A 198 11.23 -11.36 -24.01
C ALA A 198 11.07 -11.33 -22.47
N PHE A 199 9.88 -11.69 -21.98
CA PHE A 199 9.66 -11.78 -20.52
C PHE A 199 10.59 -12.82 -19.91
N ARG A 200 11.42 -12.38 -18.96
CA ARG A 200 12.21 -13.24 -18.07
C ARG A 200 12.04 -12.72 -16.66
N LEU A 201 11.63 -13.57 -15.72
CA LEU A 201 11.36 -13.18 -14.34
C LEU A 201 12.53 -12.41 -13.71
N SER A 202 13.77 -12.88 -13.90
CA SER A 202 14.99 -12.25 -13.39
C SER A 202 15.22 -10.83 -13.97
N GLN A 203 14.75 -10.57 -15.19
CA GLN A 203 14.88 -9.29 -15.87
C GLN A 203 13.66 -8.38 -15.65
N SER A 204 12.58 -8.90 -15.04
CA SER A 204 11.35 -8.17 -14.77
C SER A 204 11.38 -7.44 -13.42
N LEU A 205 12.44 -7.63 -12.65
CA LEU A 205 12.64 -7.01 -11.34
C LEU A 205 13.77 -5.99 -11.40
N PHE A 206 13.61 -4.91 -10.64
CA PHE A 206 14.63 -3.87 -10.45
C PHE A 206 15.39 -4.14 -9.15
N LEU A 207 16.47 -4.94 -9.24
CA LEU A 207 17.25 -5.40 -8.08
C LEU A 207 18.52 -4.58 -7.82
N SER A 208 18.72 -3.48 -8.53
CA SER A 208 19.95 -2.66 -8.44
C SER A 208 20.19 -2.01 -7.07
N ARG A 209 19.17 -1.95 -6.21
CA ARG A 209 19.23 -1.31 -4.88
C ARG A 209 18.72 -2.26 -3.78
N PRO A 210 19.42 -3.37 -3.50
CA PRO A 210 18.91 -4.43 -2.61
C PRO A 210 18.68 -3.94 -1.17
N LEU A 211 19.52 -3.06 -0.64
CA LEU A 211 19.32 -2.49 0.71
C LEU A 211 17.98 -1.76 0.84
N LEU A 212 17.61 -1.00 -0.20
CA LEU A 212 16.36 -0.25 -0.21
C LEU A 212 15.15 -1.19 -0.35
N LEU A 213 15.27 -2.26 -1.14
CA LEU A 213 14.22 -3.25 -1.30
C LEU A 213 13.98 -4.07 -0.01
N VAL A 214 15.06 -4.46 0.69
CA VAL A 214 14.94 -5.15 1.97
C VAL A 214 14.37 -4.20 3.04
N ALA A 215 14.78 -2.93 3.07
CA ALA A 215 14.17 -1.93 3.95
C ALA A 215 12.66 -1.78 3.67
N THR A 216 12.25 -1.79 2.39
CA THR A 216 10.84 -1.74 1.98
C THR A 216 10.06 -2.98 2.45
N LEU A 217 10.64 -4.17 2.29
CA LEU A 217 10.04 -5.42 2.77
C LEU A 217 9.83 -5.39 4.29
N LEU A 218 10.85 -4.98 5.06
CA LEU A 218 10.76 -4.86 6.51
C LEU A 218 9.75 -3.79 6.95
N ALA A 219 9.62 -2.69 6.21
CA ALA A 219 8.56 -1.70 6.44
C ALA A 219 7.17 -2.32 6.22
N GLY A 220 7.01 -3.20 5.21
CA GLY A 220 5.80 -3.99 5.00
C GLY A 220 5.48 -4.92 6.18
N VAL A 221 6.49 -5.61 6.72
CA VAL A 221 6.33 -6.42 7.95
C VAL A 221 5.86 -5.57 9.13
N ALA A 222 6.48 -4.40 9.34
CA ALA A 222 6.14 -3.54 10.45
C ALA A 222 4.69 -3.03 10.38
N ILE A 223 4.21 -2.59 9.22
CA ILE A 223 2.83 -2.10 9.07
C ILE A 223 1.80 -3.23 9.20
N SER A 224 2.15 -4.47 8.83
CA SER A 224 1.26 -5.61 9.00
C SER A 224 0.93 -5.87 10.47
N SER A 225 1.86 -5.58 11.40
CA SER A 225 1.66 -5.77 12.83
C SER A 225 0.50 -4.92 13.37
N THR A 226 0.47 -3.63 13.06
CA THR A 226 -0.62 -2.74 13.50
C THR A 226 -1.93 -3.04 12.77
N SER A 227 -1.87 -3.36 11.49
CA SER A 227 -3.06 -3.65 10.69
C SER A 227 -3.77 -4.94 11.11
N ALA A 228 -3.02 -5.98 11.51
CA ALA A 228 -3.58 -7.28 11.83
C ALA A 228 -3.82 -7.49 13.34
N PHE A 229 -3.01 -6.89 14.21
CA PHE A 229 -2.96 -7.31 15.60
C PHE A 229 -3.40 -6.25 16.61
N ILE A 230 -3.61 -4.99 16.23
CA ILE A 230 -4.02 -3.95 17.19
C ILE A 230 -5.36 -4.27 17.85
N SER A 231 -6.34 -4.79 17.10
CA SER A 231 -7.64 -5.19 17.66
C SER A 231 -7.52 -6.35 18.65
N LEU A 232 -6.68 -7.34 18.31
CA LEU A 232 -6.42 -8.49 19.19
C LEU A 232 -5.63 -8.07 20.44
N TYR A 233 -4.68 -7.15 20.28
CA TYR A 233 -3.93 -6.58 21.40
C TYR A 233 -4.84 -5.82 22.37
N THR A 234 -5.71 -4.95 21.85
CA THR A 234 -6.65 -4.17 22.68
C THR A 234 -7.67 -5.07 23.37
N ASP A 235 -8.10 -6.16 22.74
CA ASP A 235 -8.95 -7.18 23.34
C ASP A 235 -8.22 -7.89 24.49
N SER A 236 -6.95 -8.26 24.29
CA SER A 236 -6.13 -8.94 25.31
C SER A 236 -5.88 -8.09 26.57
N ILE A 237 -5.94 -6.76 26.46
CA ILE A 237 -5.88 -5.85 27.62
C ILE A 237 -7.27 -5.45 28.16
N GLY A 238 -8.34 -6.12 27.70
CA GLY A 238 -9.71 -5.97 28.18
C GLY A 238 -10.51 -4.82 27.58
N HIS A 239 -10.04 -4.19 26.49
CA HIS A 239 -10.62 -2.96 25.96
C HIS A 239 -10.66 -2.90 24.43
N ILE A 240 -11.41 -3.77 23.79
CA ILE A 240 -11.50 -3.88 22.32
C ILE A 240 -11.87 -2.55 21.62
N ALA A 241 -12.68 -1.70 22.27
CA ALA A 241 -13.07 -0.38 21.74
C ALA A 241 -11.86 0.55 21.50
N TYR A 242 -10.75 0.32 22.19
CA TYR A 242 -9.54 1.14 22.06
C TYR A 242 -8.86 1.02 20.69
N ALA A 243 -9.10 -0.06 19.95
CA ALA A 243 -8.61 -0.22 18.60
C ALA A 243 -9.10 0.90 17.67
N SER A 244 -10.36 1.31 17.80
CA SER A 244 -10.93 2.40 17.00
C SER A 244 -10.24 3.73 17.25
N TYR A 245 -9.95 4.05 18.52
CA TYR A 245 -9.19 5.26 18.88
C TYR A 245 -7.76 5.21 18.34
N PHE A 246 -7.12 4.03 18.40
CA PHE A 246 -5.78 3.85 17.85
C PHE A 246 -5.75 4.18 16.35
N TYR A 247 -6.62 3.56 15.56
CA TYR A 247 -6.65 3.81 14.10
C TYR A 247 -7.00 5.27 13.76
N ALA A 248 -7.91 5.90 14.50
CA ALA A 248 -8.25 7.30 14.30
C ALA A 248 -7.06 8.23 14.57
N LEU A 249 -6.30 8.00 15.66
CA LEU A 249 -5.14 8.81 16.00
C LEU A 249 -3.95 8.56 15.06
N VAL A 250 -3.72 7.33 14.62
CA VAL A 250 -2.74 7.03 13.56
C VAL A 250 -3.08 7.82 12.30
N ALA A 251 -4.35 7.80 11.87
CA ALA A 251 -4.79 8.54 10.69
C ALA A 251 -4.61 10.06 10.87
N LEU A 252 -4.96 10.61 12.03
CA LEU A 252 -4.74 12.03 12.34
C LEU A 252 -3.26 12.41 12.31
N GLY A 253 -2.38 11.60 12.91
CA GLY A 253 -0.94 11.79 12.86
C GLY A 253 -0.41 11.77 11.44
N MET A 254 -0.84 10.81 10.63
CA MET A 254 -0.47 10.72 9.22
C MET A 254 -0.92 11.95 8.42
N VAL A 255 -2.17 12.37 8.56
CA VAL A 255 -2.73 13.53 7.83
C VAL A 255 -2.02 14.82 8.24
N GLY A 256 -1.83 15.02 9.56
CA GLY A 256 -1.24 16.24 10.09
C GLY A 256 0.20 16.49 9.65
N ILE A 257 1.03 15.43 9.62
CA ILE A 257 2.46 15.58 9.25
C ILE A 257 2.70 15.68 7.73
N ARG A 258 1.77 15.19 6.90
CA ARG A 258 1.96 15.08 5.43
C ARG A 258 2.41 16.37 4.74
N PRO A 259 1.75 17.53 4.94
CA PRO A 259 2.14 18.75 4.25
C PRO A 259 3.55 19.21 4.62
N ILE A 260 3.97 18.97 5.86
CA ILE A 260 5.27 19.34 6.39
C ILE A 260 6.33 18.38 5.86
N ALA A 261 6.12 17.08 6.05
CA ALA A 261 7.08 16.06 5.65
C ALA A 261 7.33 16.04 4.14
N GLY A 262 6.29 16.21 3.31
CA GLY A 262 6.45 16.27 1.86
C GLY A 262 7.30 17.46 1.39
N LYS A 263 7.06 18.66 1.95
CA LYS A 263 7.87 19.84 1.64
C LYS A 263 9.32 19.68 2.10
N LEU A 264 9.53 19.16 3.32
CA LEU A 264 10.88 18.92 3.85
C LEU A 264 11.63 17.86 3.01
N PHE A 265 10.93 16.84 2.53
CA PHE A 265 11.50 15.84 1.63
C PHE A 265 12.05 16.49 0.35
N ASP A 266 11.26 17.37 -0.27
CA ASP A 266 11.65 18.05 -1.50
C ASP A 266 12.75 19.14 -1.29
N GLN A 267 12.78 19.78 -0.11
CA GLN A 267 13.72 20.87 0.20
C GLN A 267 15.05 20.40 0.81
N ARG A 268 15.00 19.39 1.68
CA ARG A 268 16.16 18.93 2.48
C ARG A 268 16.58 17.50 2.14
N GLY A 269 15.88 16.86 1.19
CA GLY A 269 16.17 15.50 0.76
C GLY A 269 15.50 14.41 1.59
N ALA A 270 15.50 13.22 1.04
CA ALA A 270 14.81 12.06 1.59
C ALA A 270 15.31 11.65 2.98
N ALA A 271 16.62 11.67 3.21
CA ALA A 271 17.22 11.24 4.47
C ALA A 271 16.77 12.10 5.65
N PHE A 272 16.63 13.42 5.44
CA PHE A 272 16.18 14.37 6.47
C PHE A 272 14.77 14.06 7.00
N VAL A 273 13.92 13.43 6.19
CA VAL A 273 12.56 13.06 6.57
C VAL A 273 12.48 11.61 7.02
N LEU A 274 13.09 10.69 6.28
CA LEU A 274 12.93 9.27 6.54
C LEU A 274 13.63 8.81 7.83
N LEU A 275 14.82 9.34 8.17
CA LEU A 275 15.52 8.93 9.39
C LEU A 275 14.74 9.31 10.66
N PRO A 276 14.25 10.55 10.86
CA PRO A 276 13.35 10.86 11.96
C PRO A 276 12.05 10.05 11.93
N SER A 277 11.49 9.78 10.75
CA SER A 277 10.29 8.96 10.60
C SER A 277 10.50 7.53 11.13
N TYR A 278 11.61 6.89 10.79
CA TYR A 278 11.98 5.59 11.34
C TYR A 278 12.18 5.63 12.87
N THR A 279 12.81 6.68 13.39
CA THR A 279 13.00 6.86 14.84
C THR A 279 11.66 6.98 15.57
N LEU A 280 10.75 7.82 15.08
CA LEU A 280 9.41 7.95 15.67
C LEU A 280 8.62 6.65 15.57
N TYR A 281 8.69 5.96 14.43
CA TYR A 281 7.99 4.68 14.24
C TYR A 281 8.48 3.61 15.20
N LEU A 282 9.81 3.53 15.42
CA LEU A 282 10.44 2.67 16.42
C LEU A 282 9.96 3.00 17.84
N ILE A 283 10.00 4.29 18.23
CA ILE A 283 9.54 4.73 19.55
C ILE A 283 8.09 4.35 19.79
N GLY A 284 7.22 4.52 18.79
CA GLY A 284 5.82 4.12 18.88
C GLY A 284 5.64 2.62 19.17
N PHE A 285 6.40 1.75 18.50
CA PHE A 285 6.37 0.30 18.78
C PHE A 285 6.93 -0.05 20.17
N VAL A 286 7.97 0.62 20.63
CA VAL A 286 8.50 0.44 21.98
C VAL A 286 7.43 0.78 23.02
N ILE A 287 6.72 1.92 22.84
CA ILE A 287 5.64 2.32 23.74
C ILE A 287 4.51 1.28 23.75
N LEU A 288 4.08 0.75 22.60
CA LEU A 288 3.08 -0.32 22.53
C LEU A 288 3.50 -1.56 23.33
N GLY A 289 4.79 -1.91 23.28
CA GLY A 289 5.31 -3.09 23.93
C GLY A 289 5.49 -2.94 25.45
N ILE A 290 6.01 -1.79 25.91
CA ILE A 290 6.38 -1.61 27.32
C ILE A 290 5.27 -0.97 28.17
N TYR A 291 4.28 -0.32 27.56
CA TYR A 291 3.24 0.43 28.27
C TYR A 291 1.83 0.03 27.82
N PRO A 292 1.37 -1.19 28.16
CA PRO A 292 0.07 -1.73 27.77
C PRO A 292 -1.09 -1.08 28.53
N SER A 293 -1.35 0.19 28.25
CA SER A 293 -2.40 1.00 28.87
C SER A 293 -3.10 1.86 27.82
N PHE A 294 -4.25 2.42 28.18
CA PHE A 294 -4.97 3.34 27.29
C PHE A 294 -4.11 4.55 26.90
N ALA A 295 -3.43 5.18 27.86
CA ALA A 295 -2.55 6.31 27.60
C ALA A 295 -1.36 5.91 26.70
N GLY A 296 -0.74 4.75 26.95
CA GLY A 296 0.33 4.21 26.12
C GLY A 296 -0.13 3.95 24.68
N LEU A 297 -1.33 3.35 24.53
CA LEU A 297 -1.93 3.09 23.22
C LEU A 297 -2.17 4.38 22.41
N LEU A 298 -2.77 5.42 23.04
CA LEU A 298 -3.05 6.69 22.37
C LEU A 298 -1.77 7.43 22.00
N THR A 299 -0.78 7.45 22.92
CA THR A 299 0.53 8.07 22.67
C THR A 299 1.25 7.36 21.53
N ALA A 300 1.30 6.03 21.57
CA ALA A 300 1.90 5.22 20.51
C ALA A 300 1.19 5.45 19.18
N ALA A 301 -0.14 5.56 19.15
CA ALA A 301 -0.90 5.79 17.93
C ALA A 301 -0.51 7.08 17.20
N ILE A 302 -0.40 8.18 17.95
CA ILE A 302 0.02 9.48 17.37
C ILE A 302 1.45 9.38 16.82
N ILE A 303 2.37 8.83 17.61
CA ILE A 303 3.79 8.72 17.25
C ILE A 303 3.97 7.79 16.05
N ILE A 304 3.29 6.65 16.03
CA ILE A 304 3.26 5.71 14.88
C ILE A 304 2.68 6.40 13.65
N GLY A 305 1.59 7.14 13.81
CA GLY A 305 0.98 7.89 12.72
C GLY A 305 1.94 8.88 12.07
N ILE A 306 2.61 9.69 12.87
CA ILE A 306 3.62 10.66 12.40
C ILE A 306 4.82 9.92 11.77
N GLY A 307 5.37 8.90 12.45
CA GLY A 307 6.54 8.17 12.00
C GLY A 307 6.31 7.38 10.72
N SER A 308 5.23 6.61 10.64
CA SER A 308 4.94 5.76 9.46
C SER A 308 4.54 6.54 8.21
N ALA A 309 4.05 7.78 8.39
CA ALA A 309 3.50 8.60 7.32
C ALA A 309 4.41 8.71 6.08
N SER A 310 5.70 8.91 6.27
CA SER A 310 6.64 9.21 5.17
C SER A 310 7.40 7.99 4.67
N ILE A 311 7.39 6.86 5.40
CA ILE A 311 8.23 5.70 5.08
C ILE A 311 7.86 5.11 3.71
N PHE A 312 6.57 4.74 3.52
CA PHE A 312 6.13 4.17 2.25
C PHE A 312 6.36 5.10 1.04
N PRO A 313 5.83 6.34 1.01
CA PRO A 313 6.00 7.20 -0.15
C PRO A 313 7.45 7.66 -0.35
N GLY A 314 8.19 7.82 0.75
CA GLY A 314 9.59 8.22 0.68
C GLY A 314 10.48 7.12 0.08
N LEU A 315 10.37 5.88 0.56
CA LEU A 315 11.10 4.74 -0.01
C LEU A 315 10.76 4.53 -1.49
N GLN A 316 9.47 4.66 -1.85
CA GLN A 316 9.02 4.55 -3.23
C GLN A 316 9.62 5.64 -4.12
N THR A 317 9.60 6.90 -3.66
CA THR A 317 10.17 8.04 -4.40
C THR A 317 11.68 7.88 -4.57
N VAL A 318 12.38 7.48 -3.51
CA VAL A 318 13.83 7.24 -3.57
C VAL A 318 14.15 6.14 -4.58
N LEU A 319 13.45 4.98 -4.54
CA LEU A 319 13.70 3.89 -5.49
C LEU A 319 13.46 4.32 -6.95
N LEU A 320 12.37 5.07 -7.20
CA LEU A 320 12.04 5.57 -8.54
C LEU A 320 13.04 6.61 -9.07
N ASN A 321 13.68 7.39 -8.19
CA ASN A 321 14.70 8.36 -8.59
C ASN A 321 15.99 7.68 -9.05
N PHE A 322 16.29 6.48 -8.56
CA PHE A 322 17.43 5.66 -9.02
C PHE A 322 17.13 4.81 -10.24
N ALA A 323 15.87 4.70 -10.64
CA ALA A 323 15.50 3.91 -11.80
C ALA A 323 15.65 4.73 -13.11
N PRO A 324 16.37 4.20 -14.10
CA PRO A 324 16.41 4.79 -15.43
C PRO A 324 14.98 4.94 -15.97
N PRO A 325 14.71 5.92 -16.86
CA PRO A 325 13.38 6.13 -17.42
C PRO A 325 12.76 4.86 -18.03
N ALA A 326 13.56 4.02 -18.68
CA ALA A 326 13.15 2.76 -19.29
C ALA A 326 12.88 1.61 -18.28
N GLN A 327 13.14 1.82 -16.99
CA GLN A 327 12.97 0.79 -15.92
C GLN A 327 12.08 1.24 -14.77
N LYS A 328 11.40 2.37 -14.92
CA LYS A 328 10.51 2.89 -13.86
C LYS A 328 9.33 1.97 -13.57
N GLY A 329 8.81 1.27 -14.57
CA GLY A 329 7.76 0.28 -14.41
C GLY A 329 8.23 -0.91 -13.56
N LYS A 330 9.43 -1.44 -13.84
CA LYS A 330 10.06 -2.49 -13.02
C LYS A 330 10.31 -2.01 -11.59
N ALA A 331 10.84 -0.81 -11.42
CA ALA A 331 11.16 -0.27 -10.10
C ALA A 331 9.90 -0.15 -9.22
N ILE A 332 8.81 0.42 -9.74
CA ILE A 332 7.57 0.56 -8.99
C ILE A 332 6.94 -0.78 -8.65
N SER A 333 6.93 -1.71 -9.60
CA SER A 333 6.38 -3.04 -9.39
C SER A 333 7.21 -3.86 -8.40
N THR A 334 8.55 -3.73 -8.44
CA THR A 334 9.44 -4.39 -7.48
C THR A 334 9.30 -3.77 -6.09
N PHE A 335 9.08 -2.45 -5.99
CA PHE A 335 8.76 -1.79 -4.73
C PHE A 335 7.50 -2.40 -4.07
N PHE A 336 6.41 -2.46 -4.83
CA PHE A 336 5.18 -3.06 -4.34
C PHE A 336 5.34 -4.56 -4.03
N LEU A 337 6.07 -5.31 -4.85
CA LEU A 337 6.37 -6.71 -4.58
C LEU A 337 7.04 -6.88 -3.21
N ALA A 338 8.09 -6.10 -2.94
CA ALA A 338 8.80 -6.15 -1.67
C ALA A 338 7.87 -5.78 -0.50
N TYR A 339 7.11 -4.69 -0.64
CA TYR A 339 6.21 -4.21 0.40
C TYR A 339 5.05 -5.18 0.67
N ASP A 340 4.35 -5.65 -0.37
CA ASP A 340 3.22 -6.59 -0.24
C ASP A 340 3.67 -7.95 0.29
N THR A 341 4.85 -8.43 -0.14
CA THR A 341 5.47 -9.66 0.39
C THR A 341 5.79 -9.49 1.88
N GLY A 342 6.40 -8.37 2.26
CA GLY A 342 6.66 -8.04 3.65
C GLY A 342 5.37 -7.97 4.49
N PHE A 343 4.34 -7.33 3.98
CA PHE A 343 3.04 -7.25 4.63
C PHE A 343 2.39 -8.64 4.83
N GLY A 344 2.34 -9.46 3.78
CA GLY A 344 1.72 -10.79 3.83
C GLY A 344 2.48 -11.78 4.72
N ILE A 345 3.80 -11.94 4.48
CA ILE A 345 4.64 -12.83 5.27
C ILE A 345 4.78 -12.32 6.72
N GLY A 346 4.84 -10.99 6.88
CA GLY A 346 4.91 -10.35 8.18
C GLY A 346 3.74 -10.72 9.07
N ALA A 347 2.51 -10.66 8.57
CA ALA A 347 1.33 -11.06 9.32
C ALA A 347 1.39 -12.51 9.80
N LEU A 348 1.88 -13.44 8.96
CA LEU A 348 2.02 -14.86 9.32
C LEU A 348 3.09 -15.08 10.40
N ILE A 349 4.28 -14.51 10.22
CA ILE A 349 5.39 -14.63 11.19
C ILE A 349 4.98 -14.01 12.53
N LEU A 350 4.41 -12.80 12.49
CA LEU A 350 4.02 -12.08 13.71
C LEU A 350 2.86 -12.76 14.45
N ALA A 351 1.96 -13.48 13.76
CA ALA A 351 0.95 -14.32 14.40
C ALA A 351 1.61 -15.41 15.27
N THR A 352 2.63 -16.08 14.73
CA THR A 352 3.39 -17.11 15.46
C THR A 352 4.16 -16.50 16.64
N VAL A 353 4.78 -15.33 16.44
CA VAL A 353 5.47 -14.61 17.51
C VAL A 353 4.48 -14.21 18.60
N ALA A 354 3.33 -13.63 18.24
CA ALA A 354 2.29 -13.21 19.21
C ALA A 354 1.74 -14.39 20.02
N SER A 355 1.54 -15.55 19.40
CA SER A 355 1.07 -16.76 20.09
C SER A 355 2.11 -17.32 21.09
N GLY A 356 3.41 -17.14 20.81
CA GLY A 356 4.49 -17.63 21.67
C GLY A 356 4.85 -16.70 22.83
N ILE A 357 4.94 -15.39 22.59
CA ILE A 357 5.46 -14.41 23.57
C ILE A 357 4.47 -13.28 23.92
N GLY A 358 3.25 -13.33 23.38
CA GLY A 358 2.21 -12.32 23.58
C GLY A 358 2.36 -11.07 22.71
N TYR A 359 1.27 -10.29 22.63
CA TYR A 359 1.21 -9.12 21.72
C TYR A 359 2.18 -8.00 22.09
N SER A 360 2.39 -7.72 23.39
CA SER A 360 3.33 -6.67 23.84
C SER A 360 4.75 -6.96 23.36
N ASN A 361 5.24 -8.19 23.56
CA ASN A 361 6.58 -8.60 23.12
C ASN A 361 6.67 -8.71 21.59
N MET A 362 5.58 -9.07 20.90
CA MET A 362 5.50 -9.02 19.46
C MET A 362 5.71 -7.58 18.95
N PHE A 363 5.08 -6.55 19.56
CA PHE A 363 5.30 -5.16 19.17
C PHE A 363 6.73 -4.68 19.50
N LEU A 364 7.35 -5.14 20.58
CA LEU A 364 8.78 -4.92 20.85
C LEU A 364 9.65 -5.55 19.76
N SER A 365 9.32 -6.75 19.28
CA SER A 365 10.02 -7.37 18.15
C SER A 365 9.86 -6.53 16.87
N CYS A 366 8.69 -5.92 16.64
CA CYS A 366 8.47 -5.00 15.54
C CYS A 366 9.36 -3.75 15.62
N SER A 367 9.67 -3.24 16.82
CA SER A 367 10.62 -2.13 16.97
C SER A 367 12.01 -2.48 16.45
N LEU A 368 12.48 -3.72 16.65
CA LEU A 368 13.75 -4.20 16.08
C LEU A 368 13.69 -4.31 14.56
N ILE A 369 12.56 -4.74 14.00
CA ILE A 369 12.35 -4.79 12.55
C ILE A 369 12.44 -3.38 11.95
N VAL A 370 11.80 -2.40 12.58
CA VAL A 370 11.85 -0.99 12.15
C VAL A 370 13.27 -0.44 12.28
N LEU A 371 13.99 -0.77 13.37
CA LEU A 371 15.39 -0.39 13.55
C LEU A 371 16.26 -0.91 12.42
N VAL A 372 16.16 -2.22 12.11
CA VAL A 372 16.93 -2.83 11.02
C VAL A 372 16.57 -2.19 9.68
N SER A 373 15.28 -1.95 9.39
CA SER A 373 14.85 -1.26 8.18
C SER A 373 15.47 0.14 8.07
N GLY A 374 15.45 0.92 9.16
CA GLY A 374 16.05 2.26 9.23
C GLY A 374 17.58 2.23 9.08
N LEU A 375 18.27 1.26 9.66
CA LEU A 375 19.72 1.07 9.52
C LEU A 375 20.11 0.69 8.08
N LEU A 376 19.33 -0.15 7.41
CA LEU A 376 19.54 -0.47 6.00
C LEU A 376 19.38 0.77 5.12
N TYR A 377 18.34 1.58 5.38
CA TYR A 377 18.14 2.83 4.68
C TYR A 377 19.31 3.83 4.97
N PHE A 378 19.74 3.98 6.22
CA PHE A 378 20.89 4.82 6.60
C PHE A 378 22.18 4.35 5.91
N THR A 379 22.45 3.06 5.90
CA THR A 379 23.63 2.48 5.22
C THR A 379 23.58 2.74 3.71
N PHE A 380 22.37 2.66 3.12
CA PHE A 380 22.16 3.01 1.72
C PHE A 380 22.50 4.48 1.45
N THR A 381 22.01 5.42 2.27
CA THR A 381 22.29 6.87 2.09
C THR A 381 23.77 7.21 2.27
N LYS A 382 24.44 6.60 3.25
CA LYS A 382 25.88 6.77 3.46
C LYS A 382 26.72 6.32 2.25
N ARG A 383 26.39 5.15 1.68
CA ARG A 383 27.09 4.64 0.48
C ARG A 383 26.89 5.55 -0.74
N GLN A 384 25.72 6.16 -0.87
CA GLN A 384 25.43 7.11 -1.94
C GLN A 384 26.26 8.41 -1.79
N ALA A 385 26.34 8.96 -0.59
CA ALA A 385 27.16 10.16 -0.33
C ALA A 385 28.64 9.90 -0.65
N ALA A 386 29.18 8.77 -0.23
CA ALA A 386 30.58 8.40 -0.51
C ALA A 386 30.85 8.22 -2.02
N SER A 387 29.88 7.68 -2.78
CA SER A 387 30.04 7.50 -4.24
C SER A 387 30.07 8.84 -4.98
N SER A 388 29.22 9.80 -4.59
CA SER A 388 29.18 11.12 -5.21
C SER A 388 30.44 11.94 -4.92
N GLU A 389 31.00 11.88 -3.70
CA GLU A 389 32.28 12.52 -3.36
C GLU A 389 33.45 11.95 -4.19
N THR A 390 33.44 10.63 -4.44
CA THR A 390 34.49 9.97 -5.24
C THR A 390 34.40 10.37 -6.72
N GLU A 391 33.19 10.56 -7.27
CA GLU A 391 32.99 11.02 -8.63
C GLU A 391 33.37 12.50 -8.82
N GLU A 392 33.08 13.38 -7.84
CA GLU A 392 33.51 14.78 -7.86
C GLU A 392 35.04 14.96 -7.74
N LEU A 393 35.72 14.06 -7.01
CA LEU A 393 37.17 14.09 -6.91
C LEU A 393 37.91 13.52 -8.13
N ALA A 394 37.19 12.75 -8.97
CA ALA A 394 37.72 12.13 -10.18
C ALA A 394 37.45 12.95 -11.47
N SER A 395 36.60 14.00 -11.38
CA SER A 395 36.24 14.92 -12.48
C SER A 395 37.08 16.21 -12.41
#